data_29cd6d7ec9e4c25425a4ae60aafe5ff3
#
_entry.id   29cd6d7ec9e4c25425a4ae60aafe5ff3
#
_cell.length_a   1.000
_cell.length_b   1.000
_cell.length_c   1.000
_cell.angle_alpha   90.00
_cell.angle_beta   90.00
_cell.angle_gamma   90.00
#
_symmetry.space_group_name_H-M   'P 1'
#
loop_
_entity.id
_entity.type
_entity.pdbx_description
1 polymer ?
#
loop_
_entity_poly.entity_id
_entity_poly.type
_entity_poly.pdbx_seq_one_letter_code
_entity_poly.pdbx_strand_id
1 'polypeptide(L)'
;MRIFRTCRVMNIPTVAIYTHVDRGALHVRYAEEAYCISEDEADTSYLKPDLILEIAKKTGAAIHPGYGFLSENADFARRCEEEGVIFIGPSADVIAKMGIKTEARKIMKEAGVPVVPGTEKPVTDIEDAKKVAAEVGYPIMLKALAGGGGKGMRLVHSEDEMEAAFRMSRSEAANSFGNDAIYIEKYIENPHHIEVQVLGDKYGNVIHLYERECSIQRRNQKVIEEAPSPFVKEAARQKMLAVAVEACKKIGYYSAGTLEFMMDKDQNFYFLEMNTRLQVEHLVTEETTGVDLVRDMILVAAGNRLPYKQEDVACRGHALECRIYAEDPENNFRPSPGVIKVREAPEGRNVRLDSAAYAGFEVSLHYDPMIAKLCTWGRTRESAISNMIRALREYKILGIKTTIPFHLRVLHNVTFLKGNYDTTFIDTKFDKEDLKRRQNSDPTVAVIAAALKHYEEEKEAAARATTVPLVGESLWKHYGKLQMLANNF
;
A
#
# COMPACT_ATOMS: atom_id res chain seq x y z
N MET A 1 -10.26 4.99 -8.47
CA MET A 1 -11.56 4.83 -7.77
C MET A 1 -11.61 5.61 -6.47
N ARG A 2 -10.64 5.44 -5.53
CA ARG A 2 -10.64 6.17 -4.25
C ARG A 2 -10.74 7.69 -4.44
N ILE A 3 -9.89 8.26 -5.29
CA ILE A 3 -9.87 9.70 -5.60
C ILE A 3 -11.19 10.13 -6.25
N PHE A 4 -11.65 9.42 -7.27
CA PHE A 4 -12.89 9.77 -8.00
C PHE A 4 -14.14 9.75 -7.11
N ARG A 5 -14.23 8.83 -6.13
CA ARG A 5 -15.31 8.83 -5.17
C ARG A 5 -15.32 10.10 -4.31
N THR A 6 -14.16 10.57 -3.87
CA THR A 6 -14.03 11.85 -3.15
C THR A 6 -14.40 13.03 -4.05
N CYS A 7 -13.89 13.07 -5.28
CA CYS A 7 -14.24 14.11 -6.25
C CYS A 7 -15.76 14.19 -6.46
N ARG A 8 -16.43 13.04 -6.60
CA ARG A 8 -17.89 13.00 -6.77
C ARG A 8 -18.64 13.53 -5.55
N VAL A 9 -18.21 13.21 -4.32
CA VAL A 9 -18.76 13.78 -3.09
C VAL A 9 -18.56 15.30 -3.02
N MET A 10 -17.44 15.79 -3.57
CA MET A 10 -17.11 17.21 -3.66
C MET A 10 -17.75 17.91 -4.89
N ASN A 11 -18.52 17.21 -5.72
CA ASN A 11 -19.06 17.69 -7.00
C ASN A 11 -17.97 18.20 -7.97
N ILE A 12 -16.82 17.53 -8.01
CA ILE A 12 -15.71 17.81 -8.92
C ILE A 12 -15.76 16.79 -10.05
N PRO A 13 -15.89 17.22 -11.33
CA PRO A 13 -15.80 16.33 -12.47
C PRO A 13 -14.43 15.66 -12.55
N THR A 14 -14.39 14.43 -13.08
CA THR A 14 -13.18 13.61 -13.13
C THR A 14 -12.80 13.23 -14.56
N VAL A 15 -11.50 13.26 -14.83
CA VAL A 15 -10.90 12.83 -16.07
C VAL A 15 -10.00 11.64 -15.79
N ALA A 16 -10.24 10.51 -16.46
CA ALA A 16 -9.41 9.32 -16.39
C ALA A 16 -8.41 9.27 -17.53
N ILE A 17 -7.21 8.78 -17.26
CA ILE A 17 -6.27 8.32 -18.29
C ILE A 17 -6.16 6.81 -18.21
N TYR A 18 -5.97 6.13 -19.35
CA TYR A 18 -5.84 4.68 -19.38
C TYR A 18 -4.98 4.24 -20.58
N THR A 19 -4.33 3.07 -20.44
CA THR A 19 -3.71 2.35 -21.55
C THR A 19 -4.69 1.34 -22.13
N HIS A 20 -4.38 0.76 -23.29
CA HIS A 20 -5.24 -0.24 -23.93
C HIS A 20 -5.67 -1.37 -22.96
N VAL A 21 -4.75 -1.86 -22.14
CA VAL A 21 -5.01 -2.94 -21.15
C VAL A 21 -6.07 -2.54 -20.13
N ASP A 22 -6.13 -1.27 -19.74
CA ASP A 22 -7.04 -0.76 -18.73
C ASP A 22 -8.37 -0.22 -19.29
N ARG A 23 -8.62 -0.35 -20.59
CA ARG A 23 -9.86 0.16 -21.27
C ARG A 23 -11.13 -0.29 -20.56
N GLY A 24 -11.16 -1.50 -20.02
CA GLY A 24 -12.28 -2.07 -19.27
C GLY A 24 -12.33 -1.71 -17.79
N ALA A 25 -11.33 -1.02 -17.24
CA ALA A 25 -11.20 -0.78 -15.80
C ALA A 25 -12.30 0.16 -15.25
N LEU A 26 -12.65 -0.01 -13.98
CA LEU A 26 -13.75 0.75 -13.37
C LEU A 26 -13.49 2.26 -13.35
N HIS A 27 -12.25 2.73 -13.21
CA HIS A 27 -11.96 4.15 -13.20
C HIS A 27 -12.29 4.82 -14.54
N VAL A 28 -12.10 4.11 -15.66
CA VAL A 28 -12.44 4.58 -17.01
C VAL A 28 -13.96 4.77 -17.15
N ARG A 29 -14.75 3.81 -16.63
CA ARG A 29 -16.22 3.85 -16.68
C ARG A 29 -16.85 4.81 -15.68
N TYR A 30 -16.12 5.14 -14.62
CA TYR A 30 -16.62 5.96 -13.52
C TYR A 30 -16.38 7.46 -13.74
N ALA A 31 -15.34 7.81 -14.51
CA ALA A 31 -15.01 9.19 -14.83
C ALA A 31 -16.02 9.80 -15.81
N GLU A 32 -16.17 11.12 -15.75
CA GLU A 32 -16.98 11.89 -16.70
C GLU A 32 -16.31 11.92 -18.09
N GLU A 33 -14.97 11.97 -18.14
CA GLU A 33 -14.19 11.88 -19.36
C GLU A 33 -13.06 10.87 -19.20
N ALA A 34 -12.67 10.21 -20.30
CA ALA A 34 -11.56 9.26 -20.27
C ALA A 34 -10.73 9.34 -21.57
N TYR A 35 -9.42 9.34 -21.42
CA TYR A 35 -8.47 9.47 -22.53
C TYR A 35 -7.50 8.28 -22.56
N CYS A 36 -7.40 7.63 -23.71
CA CYS A 36 -6.39 6.60 -23.94
C CYS A 36 -5.05 7.27 -24.20
N ILE A 37 -4.03 6.89 -23.42
CA ILE A 37 -2.66 7.39 -23.58
C ILE A 37 -1.77 6.42 -24.36
N SER A 38 -2.26 5.21 -24.67
CA SER A 38 -1.61 4.24 -25.55
C SER A 38 -2.61 3.25 -26.12
N GLU A 39 -2.75 3.23 -27.43
CA GLU A 39 -3.53 2.23 -28.17
C GLU A 39 -2.72 0.96 -28.49
N ASP A 40 -1.40 1.00 -28.33
CA ASP A 40 -0.53 -0.15 -28.52
C ASP A 40 -0.63 -1.09 -27.31
N GLU A 41 -1.03 -2.34 -27.54
CA GLU A 41 -1.13 -3.38 -26.51
C GLU A 41 0.22 -3.67 -25.83
N ALA A 42 1.32 -3.48 -26.55
CA ALA A 42 2.66 -3.66 -26.00
C ALA A 42 3.11 -2.49 -25.12
N ASP A 43 2.53 -1.30 -25.28
CA ASP A 43 2.86 -0.12 -24.51
C ASP A 43 1.85 0.10 -23.38
N THR A 44 2.14 -0.47 -22.23
CA THR A 44 1.32 -0.38 -21.00
C THR A 44 1.79 0.72 -20.05
N SER A 45 2.70 1.60 -20.47
CA SER A 45 3.33 2.60 -19.62
C SER A 45 2.44 3.81 -19.35
N TYR A 46 2.31 4.18 -18.07
CA TYR A 46 1.76 5.46 -17.62
C TYR A 46 2.84 6.55 -17.47
N LEU A 47 4.10 6.27 -17.83
CA LEU A 47 5.22 7.22 -17.77
C LEU A 47 5.25 8.10 -19.04
N LYS A 48 4.16 8.83 -19.30
CA LYS A 48 3.95 9.68 -20.48
C LYS A 48 3.60 11.11 -20.06
N PRO A 49 4.55 11.86 -19.45
CA PRO A 49 4.29 13.17 -18.90
C PRO A 49 3.71 14.16 -19.95
N ASP A 50 4.18 14.11 -21.20
CA ASP A 50 3.74 15.02 -22.25
C ASP A 50 2.24 14.86 -22.55
N LEU A 51 1.79 13.63 -22.78
CA LEU A 51 0.37 13.34 -23.06
C LEU A 51 -0.53 13.67 -21.86
N ILE A 52 -0.05 13.38 -20.63
CA ILE A 52 -0.82 13.67 -19.42
C ILE A 52 -1.01 15.17 -19.24
N LEU A 53 0.05 15.99 -19.48
CA LEU A 53 -0.03 17.43 -19.44
C LEU A 53 -0.93 18.00 -20.55
N GLU A 54 -0.83 17.47 -21.76
CA GLU A 54 -1.71 17.86 -22.87
C GLU A 54 -3.20 17.64 -22.53
N ILE A 55 -3.52 16.46 -21.99
CA ILE A 55 -4.88 16.12 -21.56
C ILE A 55 -5.35 17.06 -20.45
N ALA A 56 -4.50 17.29 -19.42
CA ALA A 56 -4.82 18.18 -18.33
C ALA A 56 -5.12 19.62 -18.79
N LYS A 57 -4.32 20.16 -19.71
CA LYS A 57 -4.55 21.50 -20.31
C LYS A 57 -5.84 21.53 -21.14
N LYS A 58 -6.06 20.52 -21.97
CA LYS A 58 -7.25 20.41 -22.82
C LYS A 58 -8.53 20.40 -22.00
N THR A 59 -8.52 19.72 -20.85
CA THR A 59 -9.70 19.54 -19.99
C THR A 59 -9.79 20.58 -18.86
N GLY A 60 -8.72 21.35 -18.62
CA GLY A 60 -8.61 22.26 -17.47
C GLY A 60 -8.47 21.50 -16.14
N ALA A 61 -8.08 20.24 -16.15
CA ALA A 61 -8.03 19.39 -14.98
C ALA A 61 -6.75 19.60 -14.15
N ALA A 62 -6.87 19.55 -12.82
CA ALA A 62 -5.75 19.32 -11.91
C ALA A 62 -5.34 17.85 -11.94
N ILE A 63 -4.06 17.57 -11.68
CA ILE A 63 -3.53 16.21 -11.70
C ILE A 63 -3.36 15.69 -10.27
N HIS A 64 -4.10 14.63 -9.90
CA HIS A 64 -3.83 13.86 -8.69
C HIS A 64 -2.98 12.64 -9.07
N PRO A 65 -1.72 12.58 -8.62
CA PRO A 65 -0.79 11.55 -9.10
C PRO A 65 -1.04 10.15 -8.49
N GLY A 66 -1.87 10.06 -7.45
CA GLY A 66 -2.06 8.82 -6.69
C GLY A 66 -0.78 8.36 -5.98
N TYR A 67 -0.38 7.11 -6.21
CA TYR A 67 0.89 6.53 -5.78
C TYR A 67 1.51 5.69 -6.92
N GLY A 68 2.83 5.55 -6.92
CA GLY A 68 3.57 4.94 -8.03
C GLY A 68 3.74 5.86 -9.24
N PHE A 69 4.32 5.35 -10.33
CA PHE A 69 4.57 6.06 -11.58
C PHE A 69 5.19 7.46 -11.38
N LEU A 70 4.45 8.52 -11.73
CA LEU A 70 4.91 9.91 -11.67
C LEU A 70 4.65 10.62 -10.33
N SER A 71 4.12 9.92 -9.32
CA SER A 71 3.69 10.56 -8.07
C SER A 71 4.83 11.18 -7.25
N GLU A 72 6.07 10.69 -7.40
CA GLU A 72 7.28 11.20 -6.76
C GLU A 72 8.32 11.67 -7.80
N ASN A 73 7.85 12.01 -9.01
CA ASN A 73 8.71 12.54 -10.06
C ASN A 73 8.77 14.06 -9.98
N ALA A 74 9.92 14.59 -9.52
CA ALA A 74 10.13 16.02 -9.35
C ALA A 74 10.05 16.81 -10.65
N ASP A 75 10.56 16.25 -11.76
CA ASP A 75 10.55 16.92 -13.06
C ASP A 75 9.12 17.02 -13.59
N PHE A 76 8.30 16.00 -13.42
CA PHE A 76 6.88 16.06 -13.77
C PHE A 76 6.12 17.10 -12.95
N ALA A 77 6.33 17.13 -11.63
CA ALA A 77 5.72 18.13 -10.76
C ALA A 77 6.14 19.57 -11.16
N ARG A 78 7.43 19.78 -11.48
CA ARG A 78 7.97 21.07 -11.95
C ARG A 78 7.33 21.49 -13.27
N ARG A 79 7.21 20.58 -14.20
CA ARG A 79 6.53 20.85 -15.47
C ARG A 79 5.06 21.22 -15.28
N CYS A 80 4.35 20.57 -14.37
CA CYS A 80 2.99 21.00 -14.02
C CYS A 80 2.97 22.45 -13.56
N GLU A 81 3.87 22.87 -12.68
CA GLU A 81 3.98 24.24 -12.17
C GLU A 81 4.29 25.24 -13.31
N GLU A 82 5.29 24.95 -14.17
CA GLU A 82 5.71 25.79 -15.30
C GLU A 82 4.63 25.93 -16.36
N GLU A 83 3.85 24.88 -16.58
CA GLU A 83 2.81 24.83 -17.61
C GLU A 83 1.42 25.27 -17.06
N GLY A 84 1.35 25.73 -15.79
CA GLY A 84 0.13 26.23 -15.16
C GLY A 84 -0.91 25.15 -14.84
N VAL A 85 -0.50 23.88 -14.74
CA VAL A 85 -1.34 22.74 -14.35
C VAL A 85 -1.17 22.51 -12.86
N ILE A 86 -2.28 22.43 -12.11
CA ILE A 86 -2.22 22.16 -10.67
C ILE A 86 -1.84 20.71 -10.42
N PHE A 87 -0.69 20.50 -9.77
CA PHE A 87 -0.29 19.20 -9.23
C PHE A 87 -0.81 19.04 -7.80
N ILE A 88 -1.64 18.02 -7.54
CA ILE A 88 -2.20 17.75 -6.21
C ILE A 88 -1.20 16.90 -5.42
N GLY A 89 -0.22 17.58 -4.85
CA GLY A 89 0.93 17.02 -4.14
C GLY A 89 1.79 18.13 -3.55
N PRO A 90 2.96 17.81 -2.98
CA PRO A 90 3.93 18.81 -2.53
C PRO A 90 4.65 19.47 -3.70
N SER A 91 5.50 20.47 -3.42
CA SER A 91 6.28 21.16 -4.46
C SER A 91 7.34 20.27 -5.09
N ALA A 92 7.67 20.55 -6.34
CA ALA A 92 8.71 19.84 -7.08
C ALA A 92 10.06 19.83 -6.34
N ASP A 93 10.41 20.93 -5.67
CA ASP A 93 11.65 21.04 -4.90
C ASP A 93 11.69 20.12 -3.69
N VAL A 94 10.57 19.96 -2.99
CA VAL A 94 10.48 19.04 -1.85
C VAL A 94 10.54 17.59 -2.33
N ILE A 95 9.86 17.26 -3.44
CA ILE A 95 9.94 15.93 -4.05
C ILE A 95 11.39 15.61 -4.44
N ALA A 96 12.09 16.53 -5.09
CA ALA A 96 13.49 16.37 -5.49
C ALA A 96 14.41 16.09 -4.30
N LYS A 97 14.33 16.94 -3.26
CA LYS A 97 15.16 16.84 -2.04
C LYS A 97 14.91 15.54 -1.28
N MET A 98 13.65 15.13 -1.15
CA MET A 98 13.29 13.90 -0.41
C MET A 98 13.50 12.63 -1.24
N GLY A 99 13.53 12.72 -2.57
CA GLY A 99 13.79 11.59 -3.46
C GLY A 99 15.25 11.08 -3.44
N ILE A 100 16.20 11.93 -3.04
CA ILE A 100 17.62 11.55 -2.93
C ILE A 100 17.92 11.15 -1.49
N LYS A 101 18.12 9.83 -1.24
CA LYS A 101 18.25 9.28 0.13
C LYS A 101 19.30 9.97 1.00
N THR A 102 20.47 10.29 0.43
CA THR A 102 21.57 10.97 1.16
C THR A 102 21.21 12.41 1.51
N GLU A 103 20.54 13.12 0.61
CA GLU A 103 20.09 14.50 0.82
C GLU A 103 18.94 14.53 1.82
N ALA A 104 17.93 13.70 1.65
CA ALA A 104 16.82 13.57 2.58
C ALA A 104 17.31 13.27 4.00
N ARG A 105 18.24 12.32 4.16
CA ARG A 105 18.84 11.98 5.45
C ARG A 105 19.58 13.17 6.09
N LYS A 106 20.35 13.92 5.30
CA LYS A 106 21.04 15.12 5.77
C LYS A 106 20.05 16.18 6.24
N ILE A 107 19.07 16.52 5.42
CA ILE A 107 18.03 17.51 5.72
C ILE A 107 17.26 17.10 6.99
N MET A 108 16.86 15.83 7.10
CA MET A 108 16.15 15.33 8.26
C MET A 108 17.00 15.37 9.54
N LYS A 109 18.28 15.01 9.45
CA LYS A 109 19.23 15.17 10.57
C LYS A 109 19.35 16.61 11.04
N GLU A 110 19.50 17.55 10.11
CA GLU A 110 19.53 19.01 10.40
C GLU A 110 18.19 19.51 10.99
N ALA A 111 17.09 18.88 10.61
CA ALA A 111 15.78 19.14 11.19
C ALA A 111 15.59 18.52 12.59
N GLY A 112 16.53 17.73 13.08
CA GLY A 112 16.50 17.10 14.40
C GLY A 112 15.84 15.72 14.41
N VAL A 113 15.58 15.13 13.23
CA VAL A 113 15.07 13.76 13.12
C VAL A 113 16.22 12.78 13.34
N PRO A 114 16.09 11.79 14.24
CA PRO A 114 17.10 10.76 14.40
C PRO A 114 17.31 9.97 13.09
N VAL A 115 18.56 9.79 12.70
CA VAL A 115 18.93 8.95 11.55
C VAL A 115 19.74 7.75 12.03
N VAL A 116 19.74 6.66 11.27
CA VAL A 116 20.54 5.48 11.63
C VAL A 116 22.01 5.89 11.79
N PRO A 117 22.65 5.63 12.94
CA PRO A 117 24.07 5.96 13.14
C PRO A 117 24.95 5.30 12.07
N GLY A 118 25.94 6.03 11.57
CA GLY A 118 26.81 5.52 10.52
C GLY A 118 27.67 6.61 9.88
N THR A 119 28.39 6.23 8.84
CA THR A 119 29.28 7.14 8.11
C THR A 119 28.51 8.08 7.18
N GLU A 120 28.96 9.34 7.13
CA GLU A 120 28.48 10.32 6.14
C GLU A 120 29.29 10.24 4.83
N LYS A 121 30.50 9.71 4.91
CA LYS A 121 31.40 9.52 3.78
C LYS A 121 31.80 8.06 3.67
N PRO A 122 32.16 7.58 2.47
CA PRO A 122 32.68 6.23 2.31
C PRO A 122 33.97 6.04 3.12
N VAL A 123 34.14 4.83 3.66
CA VAL A 123 35.34 4.41 4.34
C VAL A 123 36.18 3.58 3.38
N THR A 124 37.45 3.91 3.23
CA THR A 124 38.39 3.27 2.31
C THR A 124 39.49 2.49 3.02
N ASP A 125 39.70 2.76 4.29
CA ASP A 125 40.71 2.14 5.12
C ASP A 125 40.09 1.28 6.23
N ILE A 126 40.73 0.14 6.56
CA ILE A 126 40.23 -0.82 7.55
C ILE A 126 40.29 -0.28 8.99
N GLU A 127 41.32 0.48 9.30
CA GLU A 127 41.47 1.02 10.66
C GLU A 127 40.44 2.12 10.94
N ASP A 128 40.17 2.95 9.95
CA ASP A 128 39.04 3.90 10.03
C ASP A 128 37.70 3.18 10.12
N ALA A 129 37.54 2.07 9.36
CA ALA A 129 36.33 1.25 9.42
C ALA A 129 36.11 0.63 10.81
N LYS A 130 37.14 0.08 11.44
CA LYS A 130 37.08 -0.45 12.82
C LYS A 130 36.73 0.62 13.83
N LYS A 131 37.34 1.81 13.71
CA LYS A 131 37.07 2.94 14.59
C LYS A 131 35.61 3.39 14.52
N VAL A 132 35.10 3.59 13.30
CA VAL A 132 33.70 3.94 13.08
C VAL A 132 32.76 2.83 13.60
N ALA A 133 33.07 1.56 13.33
CA ALA A 133 32.28 0.44 13.81
C ALA A 133 32.22 0.39 15.34
N ALA A 134 33.32 0.70 16.04
CA ALA A 134 33.36 0.79 17.50
C ALA A 134 32.51 1.96 18.03
N GLU A 135 32.53 3.13 17.35
CA GLU A 135 31.70 4.29 17.70
C GLU A 135 30.21 4.03 17.47
N VAL A 136 29.84 3.40 16.36
CA VAL A 136 28.45 3.06 16.00
C VAL A 136 27.93 1.90 16.86
N GLY A 137 28.82 1.00 17.28
CA GLY A 137 28.51 -0.20 18.04
C GLY A 137 27.99 -1.35 17.16
N TYR A 138 28.53 -2.56 17.36
CA TYR A 138 28.09 -3.77 16.68
C TYR A 138 26.67 -4.20 17.12
N PRO A 139 25.90 -4.94 16.29
CA PRO A 139 26.19 -5.26 14.89
C PRO A 139 26.08 -4.07 13.95
N ILE A 140 26.83 -4.10 12.84
CA ILE A 140 26.82 -3.07 11.80
C ILE A 140 26.56 -3.68 10.42
N MET A 141 26.12 -2.85 9.49
CA MET A 141 25.96 -3.19 8.08
C MET A 141 26.98 -2.44 7.23
N LEU A 142 27.78 -3.18 6.49
CA LEU A 142 28.61 -2.62 5.41
C LEU A 142 27.78 -2.51 4.14
N LYS A 143 27.78 -1.37 3.47
CA LYS A 143 26.97 -1.08 2.28
C LYS A 143 27.85 -0.50 1.18
N ALA A 144 27.85 -1.11 -0.01
CA ALA A 144 28.47 -0.53 -1.19
C ALA A 144 27.71 0.74 -1.64
N LEU A 145 28.43 1.79 -2.01
CA LEU A 145 27.86 3.06 -2.48
C LEU A 145 26.88 2.85 -3.66
N ALA A 146 27.27 2.03 -4.62
CA ALA A 146 26.46 1.74 -5.80
C ALA A 146 25.56 0.49 -5.64
N GLY A 147 25.51 -0.10 -4.43
CA GLY A 147 24.67 -1.25 -4.12
C GLY A 147 23.20 -0.88 -3.98
N GLY A 148 22.32 -1.80 -4.41
CA GLY A 148 20.86 -1.63 -4.28
C GLY A 148 20.16 -2.99 -4.26
N GLY A 149 18.91 -3.02 -3.75
CA GLY A 149 18.10 -4.25 -3.73
C GLY A 149 18.69 -5.39 -2.90
N GLY A 150 19.51 -5.08 -1.87
CA GLY A 150 20.15 -6.09 -1.02
C GLY A 150 21.52 -6.59 -1.52
N LYS A 151 21.95 -6.17 -2.70
CA LYS A 151 23.31 -6.49 -3.22
C LYS A 151 24.35 -5.50 -2.69
N GLY A 152 25.52 -5.98 -2.33
CA GLY A 152 26.61 -5.17 -1.77
C GLY A 152 26.37 -4.77 -0.31
N MET A 153 25.57 -5.55 0.44
CA MET A 153 25.35 -5.38 1.87
C MET A 153 25.88 -6.59 2.63
N ARG A 154 26.59 -6.35 3.74
CA ARG A 154 27.14 -7.41 4.60
C ARG A 154 26.99 -7.06 6.07
N LEU A 155 26.36 -7.94 6.82
CA LEU A 155 26.22 -7.83 8.27
C LEU A 155 27.52 -8.28 8.95
N VAL A 156 27.94 -7.52 9.98
CA VAL A 156 29.14 -7.77 10.80
C VAL A 156 28.72 -7.70 12.26
N HIS A 157 28.90 -8.79 12.98
CA HIS A 157 28.46 -8.92 14.36
C HIS A 157 29.49 -8.50 15.41
N SER A 158 30.77 -8.57 15.06
CA SER A 158 31.88 -8.28 15.99
C SER A 158 33.09 -7.70 15.26
N GLU A 159 34.02 -7.16 16.06
CA GLU A 159 35.29 -6.62 15.54
C GLU A 159 36.14 -7.70 14.85
N ASP A 160 36.09 -8.93 15.34
CA ASP A 160 36.84 -10.05 14.78
C ASP A 160 36.47 -10.38 13.33
N GLU A 161 35.18 -10.14 12.99
CA GLU A 161 34.66 -10.36 11.62
C GLU A 161 34.98 -9.20 10.68
N MET A 162 35.29 -8.01 11.23
CA MET A 162 35.33 -6.76 10.48
C MET A 162 36.32 -6.75 9.33
N GLU A 163 37.54 -7.23 9.53
CA GLU A 163 38.59 -7.18 8.48
C GLU A 163 38.25 -8.04 7.27
N ALA A 164 37.78 -9.27 7.53
CA ALA A 164 37.39 -10.18 6.45
C ALA A 164 36.15 -9.64 5.70
N ALA A 165 35.14 -9.20 6.44
CA ALA A 165 33.89 -8.64 5.88
C ALA A 165 34.14 -7.39 5.05
N PHE A 166 34.97 -6.47 5.52
CA PHE A 166 35.30 -5.22 4.82
C PHE A 166 36.06 -5.49 3.51
N ARG A 167 37.09 -6.36 3.54
CA ARG A 167 37.83 -6.76 2.35
C ARG A 167 36.94 -7.41 1.29
N MET A 168 36.05 -8.32 1.72
CA MET A 168 35.10 -8.99 0.83
C MET A 168 34.10 -8.00 0.23
N SER A 169 33.54 -7.10 1.05
CA SER A 169 32.57 -6.10 0.58
C SER A 169 33.18 -5.13 -0.43
N ARG A 170 34.43 -4.68 -0.22
CA ARG A 170 35.15 -3.84 -1.19
C ARG A 170 35.40 -4.55 -2.51
N SER A 171 35.89 -5.81 -2.45
CA SER A 171 36.11 -6.59 -3.65
C SER A 171 34.81 -6.85 -4.43
N GLU A 172 33.72 -7.18 -3.75
CA GLU A 172 32.41 -7.38 -4.36
C GLU A 172 31.90 -6.06 -5.00
N ALA A 173 32.05 -4.95 -4.30
CA ALA A 173 31.63 -3.64 -4.78
C ALA A 173 32.42 -3.20 -6.02
N ALA A 174 33.75 -3.36 -6.00
CA ALA A 174 34.61 -3.08 -7.14
C ALA A 174 34.24 -3.92 -8.36
N ASN A 175 34.02 -5.22 -8.17
CA ASN A 175 33.72 -6.15 -9.27
C ASN A 175 32.32 -5.98 -9.84
N SER A 176 31.34 -5.70 -8.99
CA SER A 176 29.92 -5.62 -9.40
C SER A 176 29.50 -4.24 -9.86
N PHE A 177 30.13 -3.18 -9.34
CA PHE A 177 29.68 -1.80 -9.54
C PHE A 177 30.81 -0.86 -10.03
N GLY A 178 32.03 -1.35 -10.15
CA GLY A 178 33.19 -0.53 -10.56
C GLY A 178 33.62 0.53 -9.52
N ASN A 179 33.10 0.45 -8.30
CA ASN A 179 33.41 1.38 -7.20
C ASN A 179 33.46 0.61 -5.88
N ASP A 180 34.59 0.71 -5.17
CA ASP A 180 34.86 -0.02 -3.93
C ASP A 180 34.48 0.75 -2.64
N ALA A 181 33.78 1.87 -2.78
CA ALA A 181 33.37 2.74 -1.68
C ALA A 181 32.34 2.05 -0.79
N ILE A 182 32.65 1.92 0.51
CA ILE A 182 31.81 1.27 1.52
C ILE A 182 31.33 2.27 2.56
N TYR A 183 30.04 2.25 2.89
CA TYR A 183 29.46 2.92 4.03
C TYR A 183 29.26 1.91 5.18
N ILE A 184 29.31 2.42 6.40
CA ILE A 184 29.04 1.67 7.62
C ILE A 184 27.80 2.26 8.26
N GLU A 185 26.84 1.43 8.59
CA GLU A 185 25.63 1.84 9.33
C GLU A 185 25.35 0.87 10.48
N LYS A 186 24.75 1.38 11.56
CA LYS A 186 24.20 0.54 12.62
C LYS A 186 23.21 -0.45 12.02
N TYR A 187 23.34 -1.72 12.34
CA TYR A 187 22.31 -2.69 12.04
C TYR A 187 21.25 -2.69 13.13
N ILE A 188 20.02 -2.44 12.75
CA ILE A 188 18.88 -2.50 13.67
C ILE A 188 18.31 -3.91 13.60
N GLU A 189 18.43 -4.66 14.71
CA GLU A 189 17.97 -6.05 14.79
C GLU A 189 16.44 -6.08 14.97
N ASN A 190 15.78 -6.92 14.17
CA ASN A 190 14.32 -7.11 14.24
C ASN A 190 13.53 -5.80 14.37
N PRO A 191 13.73 -4.83 13.46
CA PRO A 191 13.12 -3.52 13.60
C PRO A 191 11.62 -3.60 13.32
N HIS A 192 10.88 -2.67 13.94
CA HIS A 192 9.55 -2.33 13.49
C HIS A 192 9.63 -1.26 12.40
N HIS A 193 8.76 -1.38 11.40
CA HIS A 193 8.56 -0.36 10.39
C HIS A 193 7.37 0.51 10.80
N ILE A 194 7.67 1.65 11.36
CA ILE A 194 6.69 2.62 11.84
C ILE A 194 6.72 3.83 10.94
N GLU A 195 5.54 4.36 10.61
CA GLU A 195 5.46 5.52 9.74
C GLU A 195 4.49 6.56 10.30
N VAL A 196 4.84 7.84 10.15
CA VAL A 196 4.03 8.97 10.61
C VAL A 196 3.36 9.64 9.42
N GLN A 197 2.03 9.64 9.42
CA GLN A 197 1.26 10.42 8.45
C GLN A 197 1.29 11.89 8.81
N VAL A 198 1.71 12.72 7.87
CA VAL A 198 1.64 14.18 7.98
C VAL A 198 0.70 14.75 6.93
N LEU A 199 0.15 15.92 7.24
CA LEU A 199 -0.67 16.70 6.34
C LEU A 199 -0.34 18.19 6.56
N GLY A 200 -0.03 18.92 5.48
CA GLY A 200 0.31 20.33 5.56
C GLY A 200 -0.47 21.17 4.56
N ASP A 201 -0.66 22.46 4.86
CA ASP A 201 -1.16 23.45 3.92
C ASP A 201 -0.04 24.39 3.42
N LYS A 202 -0.34 25.17 2.38
CA LYS A 202 0.62 26.11 1.78
C LYS A 202 0.94 27.33 2.67
N TYR A 203 0.35 27.41 3.87
CA TYR A 203 0.49 28.53 4.81
C TYR A 203 1.34 28.18 6.04
N GLY A 204 1.97 26.99 6.02
CA GLY A 204 2.87 26.52 7.08
C GLY A 204 2.19 25.80 8.24
N ASN A 205 0.89 25.56 8.17
CA ASN A 205 0.23 24.68 9.12
C ASN A 205 0.52 23.23 8.71
N VAL A 206 1.19 22.48 9.58
CA VAL A 206 1.50 21.06 9.41
C VAL A 206 1.03 20.31 10.66
N ILE A 207 0.28 19.24 10.46
CA ILE A 207 -0.20 18.36 11.51
C ILE A 207 0.23 16.91 11.25
N HIS A 208 0.30 16.10 12.30
CA HIS A 208 0.38 14.65 12.17
C HIS A 208 -0.99 14.00 12.32
N LEU A 209 -1.18 12.87 11.69
CA LEU A 209 -2.38 12.03 11.80
C LEU A 209 -2.03 10.67 12.44
N TYR A 210 -1.17 10.70 13.43
CA TYR A 210 -0.62 9.54 14.15
C TYR A 210 0.24 8.63 13.26
N GLU A 211 0.63 7.51 13.85
CA GLU A 211 1.50 6.52 13.21
C GLU A 211 0.71 5.31 12.71
N ARG A 212 1.36 4.59 11.80
CA ARG A 212 0.95 3.24 11.34
C ARG A 212 2.07 2.25 11.62
N GLU A 213 1.70 1.04 11.93
CA GLU A 213 2.58 -0.13 12.04
C GLU A 213 2.54 -0.91 10.73
N CYS A 214 3.66 -1.03 10.06
CA CYS A 214 3.79 -1.64 8.74
C CYS A 214 4.83 -2.77 8.68
N SER A 215 5.09 -3.43 9.82
CA SER A 215 6.14 -4.45 9.93
C SER A 215 5.77 -5.78 9.29
N ILE A 216 4.49 -6.08 9.04
CA ILE A 216 4.13 -7.31 8.34
C ILE A 216 4.41 -7.12 6.85
N GLN A 217 5.58 -7.58 6.44
CA GLN A 217 6.11 -7.40 5.10
C GLN A 217 6.55 -8.74 4.50
N ARG A 218 6.42 -8.86 3.18
CA ARG A 218 6.94 -9.96 2.40
C ARG A 218 7.88 -9.42 1.33
N ARG A 219 9.15 -9.81 1.36
CA ARG A 219 10.18 -9.29 0.43
C ARG A 219 10.21 -7.76 0.40
N ASN A 220 10.16 -7.12 1.57
CA ASN A 220 10.08 -5.67 1.78
C ASN A 220 8.80 -5.00 1.23
N GLN A 221 7.78 -5.76 0.88
CA GLN A 221 6.47 -5.26 0.50
C GLN A 221 5.50 -5.39 1.67
N LYS A 222 4.90 -4.29 2.09
CA LYS A 222 3.87 -4.25 3.13
C LYS A 222 2.66 -5.08 2.68
N VAL A 223 2.07 -5.86 3.58
CA VAL A 223 0.92 -6.74 3.27
C VAL A 223 -0.22 -6.63 4.28
N ILE A 224 0.12 -6.29 5.54
CA ILE A 224 -0.85 -5.95 6.59
C ILE A 224 -0.33 -4.71 7.31
N GLU A 225 -1.18 -3.73 7.49
CA GLU A 225 -0.91 -2.47 8.18
C GLU A 225 -1.96 -2.23 9.25
N GLU A 226 -1.58 -1.62 10.38
CA GLU A 226 -2.51 -1.25 11.43
C GLU A 226 -2.20 0.13 12.03
N ALA A 227 -3.21 0.78 12.59
CA ALA A 227 -3.09 2.04 13.33
C ALA A 227 -4.03 2.03 14.55
N PRO A 228 -3.54 2.53 15.71
CA PRO A 228 -2.14 2.85 16.02
C PRO A 228 -1.27 1.59 16.16
N SER A 229 0.05 1.74 16.21
CA SER A 229 0.97 0.63 16.45
C SER A 229 0.75 0.02 17.85
N PRO A 230 0.61 -1.33 17.95
CA PRO A 230 0.55 -2.00 19.25
C PRO A 230 1.90 -2.04 19.98
N PHE A 231 2.99 -1.77 19.28
CA PHE A 231 4.36 -1.80 19.79
C PHE A 231 4.82 -0.46 20.35
N VAL A 232 4.45 0.66 19.71
CA VAL A 232 4.96 1.99 20.06
C VAL A 232 4.39 2.47 21.40
N LYS A 233 5.28 2.75 22.37
CA LYS A 233 4.92 3.32 23.67
C LYS A 233 4.61 4.81 23.55
N GLU A 234 3.72 5.31 24.40
CA GLU A 234 3.22 6.69 24.30
C GLU A 234 4.33 7.75 24.32
N ALA A 235 5.34 7.61 25.15
CA ALA A 235 6.45 8.57 25.20
C ALA A 235 7.25 8.62 23.88
N ALA A 236 7.51 7.47 23.26
CA ALA A 236 8.18 7.39 21.97
C ALA A 236 7.27 7.92 20.85
N ARG A 237 5.97 7.61 20.88
CA ARG A 237 4.96 8.13 19.97
C ARG A 237 4.99 9.64 19.94
N GLN A 238 4.79 10.28 21.08
CA GLN A 238 4.75 11.75 21.16
C GLN A 238 6.03 12.40 20.63
N LYS A 239 7.19 11.85 20.96
CA LYS A 239 8.48 12.32 20.47
C LYS A 239 8.60 12.20 18.94
N MET A 240 8.21 11.03 18.39
CA MET A 240 8.28 10.75 16.96
C MET A 240 7.32 11.64 16.16
N LEU A 241 6.09 11.81 16.64
CA LEU A 241 5.08 12.67 16.02
C LEU A 241 5.52 14.14 16.00
N ALA A 242 6.04 14.65 17.12
CA ALA A 242 6.53 16.02 17.22
C ALA A 242 7.69 16.29 16.26
N VAL A 243 8.67 15.39 16.22
CA VAL A 243 9.84 15.50 15.32
C VAL A 243 9.42 15.46 13.86
N ALA A 244 8.47 14.62 13.48
CA ALA A 244 7.97 14.55 12.11
C ALA A 244 7.31 15.86 11.65
N VAL A 245 6.46 16.45 12.50
CA VAL A 245 5.81 17.74 12.21
C VAL A 245 6.84 18.86 12.06
N GLU A 246 7.78 18.98 13.01
CA GLU A 246 8.79 20.03 12.96
C GLU A 246 9.73 19.90 11.75
N ALA A 247 10.09 18.68 11.36
CA ALA A 247 10.84 18.43 10.14
C ALA A 247 10.08 18.90 8.89
N CYS A 248 8.80 18.54 8.79
CA CYS A 248 7.95 18.95 7.68
C CYS A 248 7.77 20.49 7.60
N LYS A 249 7.62 21.16 8.73
CA LYS A 249 7.59 22.65 8.76
C LYS A 249 8.89 23.26 8.24
N LYS A 250 10.05 22.73 8.68
CA LYS A 250 11.37 23.24 8.26
C LYS A 250 11.62 23.11 6.76
N ILE A 251 11.12 22.02 6.13
CA ILE A 251 11.28 21.83 4.67
C ILE A 251 10.17 22.49 3.86
N GLY A 252 9.21 23.16 4.51
CA GLY A 252 8.08 23.79 3.84
C GLY A 252 7.11 22.79 3.21
N TYR A 253 6.92 21.63 3.85
CA TYR A 253 6.05 20.55 3.33
C TYR A 253 4.58 20.96 3.37
N TYR A 254 3.86 20.69 2.29
CA TYR A 254 2.41 20.74 2.22
C TYR A 254 1.86 19.52 1.46
N SER A 255 0.54 19.30 1.52
CA SER A 255 -0.14 18.07 1.06
C SER A 255 0.06 16.89 2.02
N ALA A 256 -0.42 15.71 1.64
CA ALA A 256 -0.21 14.49 2.41
C ALA A 256 1.19 13.91 2.15
N GLY A 257 1.85 13.49 3.20
CA GLY A 257 3.15 12.82 3.14
C GLY A 257 3.36 11.89 4.33
N THR A 258 4.36 11.05 4.23
CA THR A 258 4.64 10.06 5.28
C THR A 258 6.14 9.97 5.54
N LEU A 259 6.53 10.09 6.81
CA LEU A 259 7.90 9.82 7.25
C LEU A 259 7.95 8.37 7.74
N GLU A 260 8.80 7.57 7.13
CA GLU A 260 9.03 6.17 7.51
C GLU A 260 10.22 6.05 8.45
N PHE A 261 10.06 5.22 9.49
CA PHE A 261 11.07 5.00 10.51
C PHE A 261 11.29 3.50 10.76
N MET A 262 12.53 3.14 11.05
CA MET A 262 12.84 1.89 11.75
C MET A 262 12.87 2.15 13.24
N MET A 263 12.15 1.34 14.03
CA MET A 263 12.15 1.42 15.49
C MET A 263 12.71 0.14 16.07
N ASP A 264 13.65 0.28 17.01
CA ASP A 264 14.24 -0.86 17.72
C ASP A 264 13.40 -1.28 18.94
N LYS A 265 13.81 -2.39 19.59
CA LYS A 265 13.15 -2.93 20.79
C LYS A 265 13.17 -1.96 21.99
N ASP A 266 14.11 -1.01 22.02
CA ASP A 266 14.28 -0.03 23.09
C ASP A 266 13.51 1.27 22.79
N GLN A 267 12.68 1.28 21.74
CA GLN A 267 11.85 2.41 21.29
C GLN A 267 12.64 3.57 20.71
N ASN A 268 13.89 3.36 20.30
CA ASN A 268 14.62 4.33 19.49
C ASN A 268 14.13 4.22 18.05
N PHE A 269 13.86 5.35 17.43
CA PHE A 269 13.39 5.40 16.04
C PHE A 269 14.38 6.17 15.17
N TYR A 270 14.53 5.72 13.94
CA TYR A 270 15.50 6.24 12.99
C TYR A 270 14.83 6.44 11.63
N PHE A 271 14.98 7.61 11.06
CA PHE A 271 14.46 7.97 9.75
C PHE A 271 14.97 7.02 8.66
N LEU A 272 14.05 6.50 7.88
CA LEU A 272 14.32 5.65 6.74
C LEU A 272 14.20 6.43 5.43
N GLU A 273 12.99 6.95 5.17
CA GLU A 273 12.68 7.76 3.99
C GLU A 273 11.40 8.59 4.22
N MET A 274 11.15 9.52 3.31
CA MET A 274 9.89 10.27 3.26
C MET A 274 9.20 10.00 1.94
N ASN A 275 7.96 9.53 2.00
CA ASN A 275 7.10 9.42 0.83
C ASN A 275 6.32 10.71 0.66
N THR A 276 6.58 11.41 -0.46
CA THR A 276 6.03 12.73 -0.77
C THR A 276 4.69 12.64 -1.53
N ARG A 277 3.85 11.69 -1.12
CA ARG A 277 2.58 11.34 -1.75
C ARG A 277 1.62 10.68 -0.77
N LEU A 278 0.41 10.43 -1.22
CA LEU A 278 -0.51 9.53 -0.54
C LEU A 278 0.04 8.10 -0.58
N GLN A 279 -0.05 7.36 0.52
CA GLN A 279 0.35 5.96 0.57
C GLN A 279 -0.83 5.00 0.38
N VAL A 280 -0.53 3.74 0.05
CA VAL A 280 -1.53 2.68 -0.12
C VAL A 280 -2.35 2.52 1.14
N GLU A 281 -1.67 2.47 2.28
CA GLU A 281 -2.15 2.20 3.64
C GLU A 281 -2.78 3.39 4.37
N HIS A 282 -3.08 4.48 3.65
CA HIS A 282 -3.73 5.66 4.25
C HIS A 282 -5.10 5.37 4.90
N LEU A 283 -5.72 4.27 4.52
CA LEU A 283 -7.05 3.91 5.00
C LEU A 283 -7.10 3.75 6.52
N VAL A 284 -6.09 3.09 7.12
CA VAL A 284 -6.07 2.87 8.58
C VAL A 284 -5.98 4.19 9.36
N THR A 285 -5.28 5.17 8.80
CA THR A 285 -5.23 6.53 9.36
C THR A 285 -6.59 7.22 9.26
N GLU A 286 -7.24 7.15 8.10
CA GLU A 286 -8.57 7.75 7.88
C GLU A 286 -9.62 7.15 8.81
N GLU A 287 -9.62 5.81 8.99
CA GLU A 287 -10.56 5.12 9.86
C GLU A 287 -10.36 5.44 11.35
N THR A 288 -9.12 5.72 11.78
CA THR A 288 -8.81 6.04 13.19
C THR A 288 -8.95 7.53 13.51
N THR A 289 -8.74 8.42 12.54
CA THR A 289 -8.77 9.88 12.77
C THR A 289 -10.05 10.56 12.28
N GLY A 290 -10.74 9.93 11.31
CA GLY A 290 -11.91 10.53 10.64
C GLY A 290 -11.54 11.60 9.61
N VAL A 291 -10.24 11.77 9.27
CA VAL A 291 -9.76 12.72 8.26
C VAL A 291 -9.81 12.08 6.88
N ASP A 292 -10.39 12.75 5.89
CA ASP A 292 -10.33 12.34 4.48
C ASP A 292 -9.09 12.98 3.80
N LEU A 293 -8.00 12.22 3.73
CA LEU A 293 -6.73 12.70 3.18
C LEU A 293 -6.84 13.14 1.72
N VAL A 294 -7.60 12.44 0.89
CA VAL A 294 -7.77 12.78 -0.52
C VAL A 294 -8.53 14.10 -0.67
N ARG A 295 -9.58 14.30 0.12
CA ARG A 295 -10.34 15.56 0.16
C ARG A 295 -9.43 16.72 0.53
N ASP A 296 -8.64 16.55 1.58
CA ASP A 296 -7.81 17.63 2.08
C ASP A 296 -6.61 17.92 1.15
N MET A 297 -6.04 16.90 0.49
CA MET A 297 -5.07 17.13 -0.59
C MET A 297 -5.64 18.01 -1.70
N ILE A 298 -6.88 17.74 -2.13
CA ILE A 298 -7.56 18.55 -3.17
C ILE A 298 -7.79 19.99 -2.67
N LEU A 299 -8.26 20.17 -1.44
CA LEU A 299 -8.49 21.49 -0.85
C LEU A 299 -7.19 22.28 -0.70
N VAL A 300 -6.11 21.66 -0.23
CA VAL A 300 -4.79 22.30 -0.12
C VAL A 300 -4.25 22.70 -1.49
N ALA A 301 -4.40 21.82 -2.49
CA ALA A 301 -3.98 22.14 -3.86
C ALA A 301 -4.76 23.34 -4.43
N ALA A 302 -6.04 23.46 -4.11
CA ALA A 302 -6.90 24.59 -4.45
C ALA A 302 -6.60 25.88 -3.65
N GLY A 303 -5.59 25.88 -2.75
CA GLY A 303 -5.16 27.03 -1.99
C GLY A 303 -5.89 27.25 -0.65
N ASN A 304 -6.64 26.25 -0.17
CA ASN A 304 -7.29 26.34 1.12
C ASN A 304 -6.34 26.02 2.27
N ARG A 305 -6.60 26.59 3.45
CA ARG A 305 -6.00 26.16 4.71
C ARG A 305 -6.64 24.84 5.17
N LEU A 306 -5.89 24.07 5.97
CA LEU A 306 -6.46 22.91 6.65
C LEU A 306 -7.62 23.37 7.57
N PRO A 307 -8.74 22.65 7.59
CA PRO A 307 -9.92 23.04 8.35
C PRO A 307 -9.81 22.74 9.85
N TYR A 308 -8.71 22.16 10.30
CA TYR A 308 -8.44 21.76 11.69
C TYR A 308 -6.98 22.01 12.08
N LYS A 309 -6.76 22.10 13.38
CA LYS A 309 -5.45 22.16 14.00
C LYS A 309 -5.09 20.81 14.61
N GLN A 310 -3.86 20.69 15.13
CA GLN A 310 -3.40 19.44 15.75
C GLN A 310 -4.28 18.97 16.91
N GLU A 311 -4.76 19.89 17.74
CA GLU A 311 -5.63 19.58 18.89
C GLU A 311 -7.02 19.03 18.52
N ASP A 312 -7.47 19.24 17.29
CA ASP A 312 -8.75 18.72 16.78
C ASP A 312 -8.62 17.28 16.31
N VAL A 313 -7.42 16.78 16.11
CA VAL A 313 -7.15 15.42 15.59
C VAL A 313 -6.94 14.44 16.73
N ALA A 314 -7.78 13.42 16.79
CA ALA A 314 -7.69 12.36 17.79
C ALA A 314 -7.69 10.99 17.13
N CYS A 315 -6.78 10.11 17.55
CA CYS A 315 -6.80 8.69 17.17
C CYS A 315 -7.86 7.95 18.01
N ARG A 316 -8.83 7.32 17.36
CA ARG A 316 -9.96 6.65 18.00
C ARG A 316 -10.06 5.21 17.54
N GLY A 317 -10.05 4.28 18.51
CA GLY A 317 -10.14 2.86 18.23
C GLY A 317 -8.87 2.32 17.55
N HIS A 318 -9.05 1.33 16.70
CA HIS A 318 -7.97 0.65 15.98
C HIS A 318 -8.44 0.24 14.59
N ALA A 319 -7.60 0.44 13.59
CA ALA A 319 -7.87 0.01 12.23
C ALA A 319 -6.80 -0.96 11.73
N LEU A 320 -7.20 -1.89 10.87
CA LEU A 320 -6.35 -2.89 10.25
C LEU A 320 -6.65 -2.94 8.75
N GLU A 321 -5.61 -2.90 7.94
CA GLU A 321 -5.69 -3.09 6.48
C GLU A 321 -5.02 -4.40 6.08
N CYS A 322 -5.64 -5.13 5.14
CA CYS A 322 -5.05 -6.26 4.43
C CYS A 322 -5.03 -5.95 2.93
N ARG A 323 -3.86 -6.01 2.31
CA ARG A 323 -3.73 -5.88 0.86
C ARG A 323 -4.05 -7.20 0.18
N ILE A 324 -5.09 -7.22 -0.64
CA ILE A 324 -5.52 -8.42 -1.35
C ILE A 324 -4.86 -8.43 -2.72
N TYR A 325 -3.94 -9.38 -2.91
CA TYR A 325 -3.23 -9.60 -4.15
C TYR A 325 -3.79 -10.81 -4.92
N ALA A 326 -3.76 -10.74 -6.23
CA ALA A 326 -4.01 -11.88 -7.12
C ALA A 326 -2.75 -12.76 -7.21
N GLU A 327 -2.49 -13.50 -6.15
CA GLU A 327 -1.32 -14.36 -5.97
C GLU A 327 -1.71 -15.68 -5.33
N ASP A 328 -0.92 -16.73 -5.58
CA ASP A 328 -1.08 -18.06 -4.98
C ASP A 328 -0.13 -18.25 -3.79
N PRO A 329 -0.61 -18.12 -2.54
CA PRO A 329 0.22 -18.27 -1.34
C PRO A 329 0.79 -19.68 -1.18
N GLU A 330 0.11 -20.72 -1.67
CA GLU A 330 0.55 -22.12 -1.59
C GLU A 330 1.74 -22.37 -2.51
N ASN A 331 1.87 -21.60 -3.61
CA ASN A 331 2.93 -21.69 -4.60
C ASN A 331 3.88 -20.50 -4.55
N ASN A 332 4.36 -20.16 -3.35
CA ASN A 332 5.35 -19.09 -3.12
C ASN A 332 4.90 -17.72 -3.67
N PHE A 333 3.60 -17.43 -3.57
CA PHE A 333 3.00 -16.17 -3.98
C PHE A 333 3.26 -15.83 -5.46
N ARG A 334 3.18 -16.82 -6.33
CA ARG A 334 3.23 -16.59 -7.77
C ARG A 334 2.00 -15.76 -8.19
N PRO A 335 2.15 -14.79 -9.10
CA PRO A 335 1.01 -14.07 -9.67
C PRO A 335 -0.03 -15.05 -10.23
N SER A 336 -1.29 -14.74 -10.02
CA SER A 336 -2.43 -15.51 -10.51
C SER A 336 -3.29 -14.64 -11.44
N PRO A 337 -2.85 -14.40 -12.68
CA PRO A 337 -3.63 -13.66 -13.66
C PRO A 337 -4.87 -14.45 -14.08
N GLY A 338 -5.84 -13.77 -14.66
CA GLY A 338 -7.06 -14.37 -15.20
C GLY A 338 -8.30 -13.56 -14.91
N VAL A 339 -9.44 -14.10 -15.31
CA VAL A 339 -10.73 -13.43 -15.18
C VAL A 339 -11.38 -13.77 -13.84
N ILE A 340 -11.77 -12.75 -13.10
CA ILE A 340 -12.57 -12.88 -11.89
C ILE A 340 -14.00 -13.33 -12.31
N LYS A 341 -14.38 -14.56 -12.02
CA LYS A 341 -15.69 -15.09 -12.36
C LYS A 341 -16.78 -14.69 -11.38
N VAL A 342 -16.46 -14.72 -10.09
CA VAL A 342 -17.35 -14.32 -9.00
C VAL A 342 -16.62 -13.37 -8.07
N ARG A 343 -17.29 -12.32 -7.64
CA ARG A 343 -16.83 -11.42 -6.60
C ARG A 343 -17.99 -11.03 -5.69
N GLU A 344 -17.93 -11.50 -4.45
CA GLU A 344 -18.82 -11.07 -3.38
C GLU A 344 -18.01 -10.24 -2.38
N ALA A 345 -18.33 -8.94 -2.27
CA ALA A 345 -17.64 -8.04 -1.37
C ALA A 345 -18.07 -8.28 0.07
N PRO A 346 -17.17 -8.18 1.07
CA PRO A 346 -17.57 -8.15 2.46
C PRO A 346 -18.33 -6.86 2.77
N GLU A 347 -19.33 -6.96 3.60
CA GLU A 347 -20.21 -5.84 3.98
C GLU A 347 -20.33 -5.71 5.50
N GLY A 348 -21.14 -4.76 5.93
CA GLY A 348 -21.50 -4.55 7.32
C GLY A 348 -20.67 -3.46 8.01
N ARG A 349 -21.00 -3.25 9.27
CA ARG A 349 -20.38 -2.17 10.06
C ARG A 349 -18.88 -2.35 10.21
N ASN A 350 -18.14 -1.23 10.12
CA ASN A 350 -16.70 -1.17 10.32
C ASN A 350 -15.88 -1.93 9.26
N VAL A 351 -16.43 -2.12 8.07
CA VAL A 351 -15.74 -2.72 6.92
C VAL A 351 -15.68 -1.70 5.80
N ARG A 352 -14.48 -1.46 5.30
CA ARG A 352 -14.21 -0.60 4.14
C ARG A 352 -13.42 -1.40 3.11
N LEU A 353 -13.89 -1.41 1.88
CA LEU A 353 -13.26 -2.08 0.77
C LEU A 353 -12.94 -1.07 -0.35
N ASP A 354 -11.66 -0.77 -0.53
CA ASP A 354 -11.18 0.02 -1.66
C ASP A 354 -10.70 -0.94 -2.77
N SER A 355 -11.51 -1.12 -3.80
CA SER A 355 -11.28 -2.04 -4.90
C SER A 355 -11.80 -1.48 -6.21
N ALA A 356 -11.15 -1.84 -7.32
CA ALA A 356 -11.64 -1.64 -8.67
C ALA A 356 -11.95 -2.97 -9.39
N ALA A 357 -11.76 -4.10 -8.73
CA ALA A 357 -12.10 -5.41 -9.27
C ALA A 357 -13.63 -5.64 -9.28
N TYR A 358 -14.11 -6.38 -10.28
CA TYR A 358 -15.51 -6.77 -10.45
C TYR A 358 -15.60 -8.15 -11.15
N ALA A 359 -16.76 -8.78 -11.16
CA ALA A 359 -16.96 -10.03 -11.91
C ALA A 359 -16.84 -9.75 -13.41
N GLY A 360 -15.97 -10.46 -14.09
CA GLY A 360 -15.57 -10.23 -15.49
C GLY A 360 -14.31 -9.37 -15.66
N PHE A 361 -13.72 -8.84 -14.55
CA PHE A 361 -12.45 -8.13 -14.62
C PHE A 361 -11.31 -9.10 -14.88
N GLU A 362 -10.45 -8.79 -15.84
CA GLU A 362 -9.24 -9.53 -16.14
C GLU A 362 -8.04 -8.95 -15.38
N VAL A 363 -7.45 -9.75 -14.52
CA VAL A 363 -6.20 -9.41 -13.81
C VAL A 363 -5.04 -9.72 -14.74
N SER A 364 -4.36 -8.68 -15.20
CA SER A 364 -3.22 -8.79 -16.11
C SER A 364 -1.90 -8.99 -15.35
N LEU A 365 -0.84 -9.33 -16.10
CA LEU A 365 0.55 -9.40 -15.61
C LEU A 365 1.33 -8.08 -15.81
N HIS A 366 0.71 -7.07 -16.41
CA HIS A 366 1.39 -5.82 -16.78
C HIS A 366 1.58 -4.87 -15.59
N TYR A 367 0.77 -5.01 -14.54
CA TYR A 367 0.76 -4.13 -13.38
C TYR A 367 0.86 -4.92 -12.08
N ASP A 368 0.90 -4.19 -10.97
CA ASP A 368 0.87 -4.78 -9.63
C ASP A 368 -0.38 -5.65 -9.44
N PRO A 369 -0.25 -6.87 -8.91
CA PRO A 369 -1.37 -7.80 -8.74
C PRO A 369 -2.33 -7.42 -7.60
N MET A 370 -2.20 -6.28 -6.96
CA MET A 370 -3.10 -5.83 -5.89
C MET A 370 -4.47 -5.46 -6.45
N ILE A 371 -5.48 -6.23 -6.08
CA ILE A 371 -6.87 -6.07 -6.57
C ILE A 371 -7.79 -5.36 -5.58
N ALA A 372 -7.43 -5.32 -4.32
CA ALA A 372 -8.20 -4.64 -3.29
C ALA A 372 -7.37 -4.32 -2.05
N LYS A 373 -7.84 -3.34 -1.30
CA LYS A 373 -7.46 -3.04 0.08
C LYS A 373 -8.69 -3.21 0.95
N LEU A 374 -8.62 -4.16 1.88
CA LEU A 374 -9.68 -4.38 2.84
C LEU A 374 -9.24 -3.79 4.17
N CYS A 375 -9.99 -2.81 4.67
CA CYS A 375 -9.74 -2.16 5.94
C CYS A 375 -10.91 -2.39 6.89
N THR A 376 -10.60 -2.64 8.17
CA THR A 376 -11.61 -2.76 9.21
C THR A 376 -11.25 -1.93 10.41
N TRP A 377 -12.27 -1.41 11.08
CA TRP A 377 -12.14 -0.63 12.30
C TRP A 377 -12.77 -1.34 13.49
N GLY A 378 -12.27 -1.09 14.70
CA GLY A 378 -12.85 -1.55 15.96
C GLY A 378 -12.52 -0.60 17.12
N ARG A 379 -13.28 -0.68 18.22
CA ARG A 379 -12.95 0.09 19.42
C ARG A 379 -11.64 -0.34 20.07
N THR A 380 -11.26 -1.60 19.87
CA THR A 380 -10.01 -2.19 20.32
C THR A 380 -9.35 -2.93 19.16
N ARG A 381 -8.07 -3.23 19.27
CA ARG A 381 -7.32 -4.02 18.30
C ARG A 381 -7.97 -5.39 18.05
N GLU A 382 -8.39 -6.07 19.11
CA GLU A 382 -9.03 -7.39 19.03
C GLU A 382 -10.35 -7.30 18.23
N SER A 383 -11.12 -6.23 18.42
CA SER A 383 -12.36 -6.05 17.66
C SER A 383 -12.10 -5.72 16.18
N ALA A 384 -11.03 -4.95 15.86
CA ALA A 384 -10.63 -4.70 14.47
C ALA A 384 -10.18 -6.01 13.79
N ILE A 385 -9.36 -6.83 14.47
CA ILE A 385 -8.92 -8.14 13.98
C ILE A 385 -10.12 -9.08 13.77
N SER A 386 -11.05 -9.14 14.71
CA SER A 386 -12.24 -9.98 14.58
C SER A 386 -13.11 -9.57 13.41
N ASN A 387 -13.28 -8.26 13.17
CA ASN A 387 -13.97 -7.71 12.00
C ASN A 387 -13.24 -8.09 10.71
N MET A 388 -11.89 -8.03 10.69
CA MET A 388 -11.09 -8.41 9.52
C MET A 388 -11.23 -9.90 9.20
N ILE A 389 -11.16 -10.78 10.20
CA ILE A 389 -11.34 -12.23 10.01
C ILE A 389 -12.72 -12.53 9.43
N ARG A 390 -13.79 -11.89 9.93
CA ARG A 390 -15.14 -12.00 9.39
C ARG A 390 -15.19 -11.52 7.94
N ALA A 391 -14.69 -10.31 7.67
CA ALA A 391 -14.72 -9.70 6.35
C ALA A 391 -13.93 -10.52 5.32
N LEU A 392 -12.75 -11.06 5.67
CA LEU A 392 -11.97 -11.93 4.78
C LEU A 392 -12.69 -13.25 4.48
N ARG A 393 -13.46 -13.81 5.42
CA ARG A 393 -14.26 -15.04 5.20
C ARG A 393 -15.46 -14.78 4.29
N GLU A 394 -16.03 -13.60 4.34
CA GLU A 394 -17.13 -13.17 3.47
C GLU A 394 -16.62 -12.77 2.07
N TYR A 395 -15.36 -12.35 1.95
CA TYR A 395 -14.81 -11.87 0.68
C TYR A 395 -14.53 -13.06 -0.27
N LYS A 396 -15.45 -13.33 -1.20
CA LYS A 396 -15.30 -14.39 -2.18
C LYS A 396 -14.81 -13.84 -3.51
N ILE A 397 -13.74 -14.41 -4.00
CA ILE A 397 -13.17 -14.14 -5.33
C ILE A 397 -12.90 -15.50 -5.98
N LEU A 398 -13.57 -15.80 -7.08
CA LEU A 398 -13.38 -17.04 -7.83
C LEU A 398 -12.87 -16.73 -9.24
N GLY A 399 -12.09 -17.65 -9.78
CA GLY A 399 -11.47 -17.55 -11.11
C GLY A 399 -9.97 -17.27 -11.05
N ILE A 400 -9.48 -16.71 -9.94
CA ILE A 400 -8.07 -16.47 -9.64
C ILE A 400 -7.75 -16.92 -8.22
N LYS A 401 -6.46 -17.09 -7.91
CA LYS A 401 -5.98 -17.24 -6.52
C LYS A 401 -5.75 -15.88 -5.88
N THR A 402 -5.91 -15.80 -4.56
CA THR A 402 -5.70 -14.54 -3.81
C THR A 402 -4.95 -14.79 -2.50
N THR A 403 -4.42 -13.70 -1.91
CA THR A 403 -3.75 -13.74 -0.60
C THR A 403 -4.70 -13.85 0.59
N ILE A 404 -6.02 -13.93 0.40
CA ILE A 404 -7.00 -14.06 1.50
C ILE A 404 -6.66 -15.20 2.47
N PRO A 405 -6.34 -16.43 2.01
CA PRO A 405 -5.96 -17.51 2.92
C PRO A 405 -4.72 -17.21 3.77
N PHE A 406 -3.74 -16.53 3.20
CA PHE A 406 -2.54 -16.09 3.92
C PHE A 406 -2.89 -15.10 5.04
N HIS A 407 -3.69 -14.07 4.74
CA HIS A 407 -4.12 -13.10 5.75
C HIS A 407 -4.87 -13.77 6.91
N LEU A 408 -5.78 -14.68 6.62
CA LEU A 408 -6.48 -15.43 7.66
C LEU A 408 -5.52 -16.21 8.58
N ARG A 409 -4.44 -16.79 8.04
CA ARG A 409 -3.42 -17.48 8.84
C ARG A 409 -2.63 -16.53 9.72
N VAL A 410 -2.21 -15.40 9.18
CA VAL A 410 -1.50 -14.36 9.97
C VAL A 410 -2.38 -13.87 11.12
N LEU A 411 -3.65 -13.58 10.87
CA LEU A 411 -4.60 -13.07 11.87
C LEU A 411 -4.95 -14.08 12.96
N HIS A 412 -4.70 -15.37 12.77
CA HIS A 412 -4.83 -16.39 13.79
C HIS A 412 -3.50 -16.74 14.48
N ASN A 413 -2.38 -16.19 14.04
CA ASN A 413 -1.08 -16.44 14.64
C ASN A 413 -0.98 -15.76 16.01
N VAL A 414 -0.59 -16.53 17.03
CA VAL A 414 -0.52 -16.05 18.43
C VAL A 414 0.45 -14.89 18.60
N THR A 415 1.57 -14.88 17.86
CA THR A 415 2.55 -13.79 17.89
C THR A 415 1.96 -12.50 17.34
N PHE A 416 1.21 -12.58 16.23
CA PHE A 416 0.49 -11.43 15.67
C PHE A 416 -0.58 -10.92 16.63
N LEU A 417 -1.41 -11.82 17.18
CA LEU A 417 -2.47 -11.45 18.12
C LEU A 417 -1.94 -10.71 19.35
N LYS A 418 -0.76 -11.10 19.85
CA LYS A 418 -0.09 -10.43 20.98
C LYS A 418 0.58 -9.10 20.61
N GLY A 419 0.65 -8.72 19.33
CA GLY A 419 1.39 -7.55 18.86
C GLY A 419 2.91 -7.69 18.95
N ASN A 420 3.44 -8.90 19.10
CA ASN A 420 4.88 -9.18 19.25
C ASN A 420 5.51 -9.60 17.93
N TYR A 421 5.36 -8.80 16.89
CA TYR A 421 5.91 -9.04 15.56
C TYR A 421 6.80 -7.88 15.13
N ASP A 422 7.70 -8.15 14.22
CA ASP A 422 8.65 -7.23 13.63
C ASP A 422 8.76 -7.50 12.11
N THR A 423 9.65 -6.82 11.41
CA THR A 423 9.83 -6.99 9.95
C THR A 423 10.25 -8.39 9.53
N THR A 424 10.74 -9.22 10.45
CA THR A 424 11.17 -10.61 10.16
C THR A 424 10.04 -11.63 10.39
N PHE A 425 8.86 -11.20 10.81
CA PHE A 425 7.75 -12.08 11.23
C PHE A 425 7.42 -13.18 10.20
N ILE A 426 7.28 -12.83 8.92
CA ILE A 426 6.91 -13.81 7.88
C ILE A 426 8.01 -14.84 7.65
N ASP A 427 9.26 -14.47 7.85
CA ASP A 427 10.39 -15.38 7.62
C ASP A 427 10.74 -16.23 8.85
N THR A 428 10.45 -15.76 10.06
CA THR A 428 10.90 -16.40 11.31
C THR A 428 9.78 -16.98 12.16
N LYS A 429 8.56 -16.42 12.10
CA LYS A 429 7.46 -16.76 13.03
C LYS A 429 6.19 -17.25 12.33
N PHE A 430 6.18 -17.20 10.99
CA PHE A 430 5.06 -17.68 10.18
C PHE A 430 5.40 -19.03 9.54
N ASP A 431 4.62 -20.07 9.86
CA ASP A 431 4.80 -21.40 9.26
C ASP A 431 4.23 -21.42 7.83
N LYS A 432 5.15 -21.36 6.84
CA LYS A 432 4.78 -21.42 5.42
C LYS A 432 4.13 -22.75 5.01
N GLU A 433 4.45 -23.85 5.71
CA GLU A 433 3.81 -25.14 5.45
C GLU A 433 2.35 -25.17 5.93
N ASP A 434 1.98 -24.32 6.89
CA ASP A 434 0.58 -24.19 7.32
C ASP A 434 -0.34 -23.69 6.20
N LEU A 435 0.19 -22.96 5.21
CA LEU A 435 -0.57 -22.57 4.00
C LEU A 435 -1.00 -23.77 3.16
N LYS A 436 -0.19 -24.84 3.13
CA LYS A 436 -0.45 -26.07 2.38
C LYS A 436 -1.35 -27.04 3.15
N ARG A 437 -1.45 -26.87 4.46
CA ARG A 437 -2.39 -27.64 5.27
C ARG A 437 -3.81 -27.16 4.96
N ARG A 438 -4.46 -27.82 4.02
CA ARG A 438 -5.90 -27.62 3.82
C ARG A 438 -6.56 -27.78 5.18
N GLN A 439 -7.33 -26.78 5.63
CA GLN A 439 -8.35 -27.07 6.63
C GLN A 439 -9.09 -28.31 6.10
N ASN A 440 -9.20 -29.35 6.92
CA ASN A 440 -9.93 -30.59 6.60
C ASN A 440 -11.39 -30.22 6.26
N SER A 441 -11.61 -29.64 5.11
CA SER A 441 -12.92 -29.67 4.46
C SER A 441 -13.00 -31.08 3.91
N ASP A 442 -13.85 -31.88 4.52
CA ASP A 442 -14.18 -33.21 4.02
C ASP A 442 -14.47 -33.06 2.51
N PRO A 443 -13.68 -33.70 1.62
CA PRO A 443 -13.90 -33.61 0.18
C PRO A 443 -15.34 -34.01 -0.20
N THR A 444 -16.00 -34.81 0.62
CA THR A 444 -17.41 -35.18 0.49
C THR A 444 -18.34 -33.96 0.50
N VAL A 445 -18.07 -32.95 1.37
CA VAL A 445 -18.85 -31.70 1.41
C VAL A 445 -18.71 -30.90 0.12
N ALA A 446 -17.50 -30.82 -0.44
CA ALA A 446 -17.25 -30.13 -1.71
C ALA A 446 -17.94 -30.88 -2.88
N VAL A 447 -17.91 -32.20 -2.88
CA VAL A 447 -18.60 -33.03 -3.89
C VAL A 447 -20.11 -32.86 -3.79
N ILE A 448 -20.68 -32.90 -2.58
CA ILE A 448 -22.12 -32.69 -2.37
C ILE A 448 -22.54 -31.30 -2.83
N ALA A 449 -21.76 -30.24 -2.47
CA ALA A 449 -22.05 -28.88 -2.90
C ALA A 449 -21.99 -28.71 -4.43
N ALA A 450 -21.00 -29.33 -5.08
CA ALA A 450 -20.90 -29.34 -6.54
C ALA A 450 -22.07 -30.09 -7.21
N ALA A 451 -22.48 -31.22 -6.65
CA ALA A 451 -23.63 -32.01 -7.15
C ALA A 451 -24.95 -31.23 -6.99
N LEU A 452 -25.15 -30.58 -5.84
CA LEU A 452 -26.35 -29.75 -5.61
C LEU A 452 -26.38 -28.56 -6.59
N LYS A 453 -25.26 -27.88 -6.80
CA LYS A 453 -25.16 -26.78 -7.75
C LYS A 453 -25.47 -27.27 -9.19
N HIS A 454 -24.88 -28.38 -9.59
CA HIS A 454 -25.15 -28.95 -10.91
C HIS A 454 -26.63 -29.32 -11.08
N TYR A 455 -27.26 -29.90 -10.06
CA TYR A 455 -28.68 -30.19 -10.04
C TYR A 455 -29.56 -28.93 -10.17
N GLU A 456 -29.19 -27.86 -9.45
CA GLU A 456 -29.87 -26.56 -9.56
C GLU A 456 -29.74 -25.98 -10.98
N GLU A 457 -28.52 -26.00 -11.57
CA GLU A 457 -28.25 -25.54 -12.93
C GLU A 457 -29.05 -26.37 -13.98
N GLU A 458 -29.12 -27.68 -13.83
CA GLU A 458 -29.95 -28.54 -14.69
C GLU A 458 -31.45 -28.25 -14.53
N LYS A 459 -31.91 -28.03 -13.30
CA LYS A 459 -33.30 -27.68 -13.01
C LYS A 459 -33.66 -26.31 -13.63
N GLU A 460 -32.78 -25.32 -13.53
CA GLU A 460 -32.98 -24.03 -14.18
C GLU A 460 -32.93 -24.13 -15.72
N ALA A 461 -32.03 -24.95 -16.27
CA ALA A 461 -31.95 -25.20 -17.72
C ALA A 461 -33.22 -25.88 -18.22
N ALA A 462 -33.72 -26.90 -17.48
CA ALA A 462 -34.97 -27.57 -17.79
C ALA A 462 -36.18 -26.62 -17.70
N ALA A 463 -36.23 -25.76 -16.68
CA ALA A 463 -37.26 -24.73 -16.55
C ALA A 463 -37.24 -23.72 -17.71
N ARG A 464 -36.06 -23.31 -18.18
CA ARG A 464 -35.90 -22.47 -19.38
C ARG A 464 -36.32 -23.20 -20.67
N ALA A 465 -36.01 -24.50 -20.79
CA ALA A 465 -36.41 -25.29 -21.95
C ALA A 465 -37.92 -25.51 -22.05
N THR A 466 -38.63 -25.56 -20.91
CA THR A 466 -40.10 -25.70 -20.85
C THR A 466 -40.84 -24.38 -21.08
N THR A 467 -40.16 -23.23 -21.16
CA THR A 467 -40.75 -21.91 -21.40
C THR A 467 -40.79 -21.50 -22.89
N VAL A 468 -40.53 -22.42 -23.83
CA VAL A 468 -40.77 -22.14 -25.24
C VAL A 468 -42.28 -22.15 -25.48
N PRO A 469 -42.91 -21.04 -25.92
CA PRO A 469 -44.34 -20.99 -26.16
C PRO A 469 -44.73 -22.03 -27.21
N LEU A 470 -45.67 -22.88 -26.89
CA LEU A 470 -46.34 -23.71 -27.91
C LEU A 470 -46.97 -22.78 -28.94
N VAL A 471 -46.73 -23.07 -30.20
CA VAL A 471 -47.30 -22.32 -31.32
C VAL A 471 -48.82 -22.25 -31.15
N GLY A 472 -49.34 -21.03 -30.83
CA GLY A 472 -50.75 -20.80 -30.64
C GLY A 472 -51.19 -20.18 -29.29
N GLU A 473 -50.36 -20.12 -28.28
CA GLU A 473 -50.68 -19.40 -27.05
C GLU A 473 -50.22 -17.91 -27.13
N SER A 474 -51.08 -17.01 -26.72
CA SER A 474 -50.73 -15.58 -26.64
C SER A 474 -49.65 -15.38 -25.59
N LEU A 475 -48.59 -14.62 -25.92
CA LEU A 475 -47.47 -14.25 -25.03
C LEU A 475 -47.98 -13.63 -23.70
N TRP A 476 -49.11 -12.95 -23.73
CA TRP A 476 -49.80 -12.36 -22.58
C TRP A 476 -50.32 -13.43 -21.59
N LYS A 477 -50.91 -14.50 -22.11
CA LYS A 477 -51.38 -15.63 -21.27
C LYS A 477 -50.24 -16.40 -20.65
N HIS A 478 -49.12 -16.52 -21.40
CA HIS A 478 -47.91 -17.19 -20.91
C HIS A 478 -47.27 -16.36 -19.79
N TYR A 479 -47.17 -15.03 -19.94
CA TYR A 479 -46.65 -14.12 -18.91
C TYR A 479 -47.54 -14.12 -17.65
N GLY A 480 -48.84 -14.14 -17.77
CA GLY A 480 -49.79 -14.28 -16.67
C GLY A 480 -49.63 -15.56 -15.85
N LYS A 481 -49.39 -16.71 -16.55
CA LYS A 481 -49.10 -17.98 -15.88
C LYS A 481 -47.78 -17.95 -15.09
N LEU A 482 -46.73 -17.31 -15.64
CA LEU A 482 -45.43 -17.17 -14.96
C LEU A 482 -45.55 -16.26 -13.71
N GLN A 483 -46.31 -15.19 -13.76
CA GLN A 483 -46.57 -14.33 -12.58
C GLN A 483 -47.39 -15.04 -11.50
N MET A 484 -48.35 -15.88 -11.87
CA MET A 484 -49.10 -16.71 -10.90
C MET A 484 -48.22 -17.73 -10.19
N LEU A 485 -47.26 -18.33 -10.89
CA LEU A 485 -46.29 -19.25 -10.28
C LEU A 485 -45.28 -18.53 -9.37
N ALA A 486 -44.89 -17.35 -9.71
CA ALA A 486 -43.93 -16.55 -8.90
C ALA A 486 -44.56 -16.00 -7.60
N ASN A 487 -45.87 -15.82 -7.53
CA ASN A 487 -46.59 -15.34 -6.36
C ASN A 487 -47.04 -16.40 -5.38
N ASN A 488 -46.78 -17.70 -5.66
CA ASN A 488 -47.18 -18.84 -4.80
C ASN A 488 -45.99 -19.47 -4.07
N PHE A 489 -44.85 -18.77 -3.97
CA PHE A 489 -43.71 -19.19 -3.14
C PHE A 489 -43.26 -18.07 -2.23
#